data_0f20266d2e5f4c1b729b05652608b735
#
_entry.id   0f20266d2e5f4c1b729b05652608b735
#
_cell.length_a   1.000
_cell.length_b   1.000
_cell.length_c   1.000
_cell.angle_alpha   90.00
_cell.angle_beta   90.00
_cell.angle_gamma   90.00
#
_symmetry.space_group_name_H-M   'P 1'
#
loop_
_entity.id
_entity.type
_entity.pdbx_description
1 polymer ?
#
loop_
_entity_poly.entity_id
_entity_poly.type
_entity_poly.pdbx_seq_one_letter_code
_entity_poly.pdbx_strand_id
1 'polypeptide(L)'
;PKMTLLEAEPRVESQDNGETAYQTAKEVLKKYPEVKGILGTSSFDAPGTARAIDELGLKGKVFTAGTGLPNANKQILQDGSVASLTLWDPADAGYAMASLATKILNGEKIADGVNLGVTGYENMHFSPGSDKVLEGNGWIQINKDNVDSFGF
;
A
#
# COMPACT_ATOMS: atom_id res chain seq x y z
N PRO A 1 -13.83 10.32 -12.50
CA PRO A 1 -14.75 10.30 -11.35
C PRO A 1 -14.13 11.11 -10.22
N LYS A 2 -14.93 11.92 -9.55
CA LYS A 2 -14.47 12.64 -8.35
C LYS A 2 -14.73 11.73 -7.15
N MET A 3 -13.68 11.38 -6.42
CA MET A 3 -13.80 10.77 -5.11
C MET A 3 -13.92 11.90 -4.07
N THR A 4 -14.82 11.72 -3.13
CA THR A 4 -14.93 12.59 -1.95
C THR A 4 -14.37 11.81 -0.78
N LEU A 5 -13.36 12.37 -0.11
CA LEU A 5 -12.86 11.81 1.13
C LEU A 5 -13.91 12.04 2.22
N LEU A 6 -14.26 10.96 2.93
CA LEU A 6 -15.03 11.10 4.16
C LEU A 6 -14.11 11.68 5.23
N GLU A 7 -14.41 12.91 5.64
CA GLU A 7 -13.71 13.57 6.73
C GLU A 7 -14.24 13.06 8.08
N ALA A 8 -13.85 11.81 8.39
CA ALA A 8 -14.07 11.27 9.72
C ALA A 8 -12.92 11.70 10.63
N GLU A 9 -13.22 12.53 11.60
CA GLU A 9 -12.29 12.84 12.67
C GLU A 9 -12.72 12.12 13.97
N PRO A 10 -11.81 11.44 14.64
CA PRO A 10 -10.42 11.15 14.25
C PRO A 10 -10.33 10.10 13.12
N ARG A 11 -9.23 10.12 12.36
CA ARG A 11 -8.92 9.04 11.42
C ARG A 11 -8.87 7.72 12.19
N VAL A 12 -9.45 6.69 11.59
CA VAL A 12 -9.51 5.40 12.24
C VAL A 12 -8.18 4.65 12.14
N GLU A 13 -7.79 3.96 13.21
CA GLU A 13 -6.54 3.24 13.31
C GLU A 13 -6.79 1.76 13.53
N SER A 14 -6.08 0.92 12.78
CA SER A 14 -6.10 -0.54 12.92
C SER A 14 -5.06 -1.06 13.91
N GLN A 15 -4.14 -0.20 14.38
CA GLN A 15 -3.02 -0.59 15.23
C GLN A 15 -2.16 -1.71 14.63
N ASP A 16 -2.07 -1.75 13.29
CA ASP A 16 -1.37 -2.81 12.55
C ASP A 16 -1.82 -4.23 12.95
N ASN A 17 -3.14 -4.41 13.14
CA ASN A 17 -3.75 -5.64 13.60
C ASN A 17 -4.99 -5.99 12.79
N GLY A 18 -5.06 -7.22 12.27
CA GLY A 18 -6.14 -7.66 11.38
C GLY A 18 -7.52 -7.72 12.04
N GLU A 19 -7.62 -8.09 13.30
CA GLU A 19 -8.90 -8.09 14.01
C GLU A 19 -9.37 -6.67 14.30
N THR A 20 -8.46 -5.77 14.69
CA THR A 20 -8.78 -4.36 14.89
C THR A 20 -9.19 -3.72 13.56
N ALA A 21 -8.48 -3.99 12.46
CA ALA A 21 -8.86 -3.52 11.13
C ALA A 21 -10.28 -3.96 10.75
N TYR A 22 -10.62 -5.23 10.97
CA TYR A 22 -11.95 -5.77 10.72
C TYR A 22 -13.03 -5.09 11.56
N GLN A 23 -12.83 -4.95 12.88
CA GLN A 23 -13.82 -4.32 13.76
C GLN A 23 -14.01 -2.84 13.42
N THR A 24 -12.92 -2.12 13.22
CA THR A 24 -12.94 -0.70 12.82
C THR A 24 -13.67 -0.50 11.48
N ALA A 25 -13.40 -1.33 10.49
CA ALA A 25 -14.10 -1.29 9.21
C ALA A 25 -15.62 -1.53 9.37
N LYS A 26 -16.03 -2.48 10.22
CA LYS A 26 -17.45 -2.72 10.52
C LYS A 26 -18.12 -1.52 11.15
N GLU A 27 -17.46 -0.86 12.08
CA GLU A 27 -17.98 0.35 12.75
C GLU A 27 -18.13 1.50 11.74
N VAL A 28 -17.11 1.74 10.92
CA VAL A 28 -17.15 2.77 9.87
C VAL A 28 -18.30 2.51 8.89
N LEU A 29 -18.42 1.28 8.38
CA LEU A 29 -19.46 0.93 7.41
C LEU A 29 -20.87 0.99 7.97
N LYS A 30 -21.06 0.74 9.27
CA LYS A 30 -22.34 0.91 9.95
C LYS A 30 -22.68 2.38 10.19
N LYS A 31 -21.68 3.17 10.57
CA LYS A 31 -21.85 4.58 10.89
C LYS A 31 -22.04 5.45 9.63
N TYR A 32 -21.41 5.06 8.51
CA TYR A 32 -21.38 5.82 7.27
C TYR A 32 -21.79 4.91 6.08
N PRO A 33 -23.09 4.61 5.93
CA PRO A 33 -23.58 3.68 4.91
C PRO A 33 -23.37 4.19 3.47
N GLU A 34 -23.06 5.46 3.27
CA GLU A 34 -22.72 6.07 1.98
C GLU A 34 -21.30 5.74 1.49
N VAL A 35 -20.42 5.26 2.35
CA VAL A 35 -19.03 4.92 1.99
C VAL A 35 -19.02 3.84 0.90
N LYS A 36 -18.23 4.08 -0.14
CA LYS A 36 -18.05 3.17 -1.28
C LYS A 36 -16.66 2.54 -1.34
N GLY A 37 -15.74 3.03 -0.55
CA GLY A 37 -14.38 2.48 -0.50
C GLY A 37 -13.66 2.81 0.79
N ILE A 38 -12.82 1.89 1.23
CA ILE A 38 -11.91 2.05 2.37
C ILE A 38 -10.50 1.77 1.86
N LEU A 39 -9.58 2.68 2.14
CA LEU A 39 -8.16 2.52 1.82
C LEU A 39 -7.38 2.25 3.10
N GLY A 40 -6.58 1.20 3.09
CA GLY A 40 -5.70 0.84 4.19
C GLY A 40 -4.23 1.12 3.88
N THR A 41 -3.45 1.39 4.89
CA THR A 41 -2.01 1.68 4.78
C THR A 41 -1.13 0.60 5.43
N SER A 42 -1.73 -0.27 6.23
CA SER A 42 -1.09 -1.47 6.80
C SER A 42 -1.42 -2.71 5.97
N SER A 43 -0.55 -3.71 6.02
CA SER A 43 -0.77 -5.02 5.38
C SER A 43 -1.98 -5.79 5.93
N PHE A 44 -2.49 -5.42 7.09
CA PHE A 44 -3.66 -6.02 7.74
C PHE A 44 -4.97 -5.30 7.41
N ASP A 45 -4.93 -4.07 6.90
CA ASP A 45 -6.12 -3.26 6.69
C ASP A 45 -7.01 -3.79 5.57
N ALA A 46 -6.43 -4.06 4.41
CA ALA A 46 -7.21 -4.54 3.27
C ALA A 46 -7.88 -5.90 3.54
N PRO A 47 -7.19 -6.93 4.05
CA PRO A 47 -7.86 -8.20 4.39
C PRO A 47 -8.87 -8.07 5.54
N GLY A 48 -8.58 -7.27 6.57
CA GLY A 48 -9.54 -7.00 7.66
C GLY A 48 -10.79 -6.29 7.16
N THR A 49 -10.64 -5.28 6.32
CA THR A 49 -11.76 -4.57 5.70
C THR A 49 -12.54 -5.46 4.74
N ALA A 50 -11.88 -6.30 3.94
CA ALA A 50 -12.54 -7.24 3.04
C ALA A 50 -13.46 -8.22 3.81
N ARG A 51 -12.97 -8.74 4.93
CA ARG A 51 -13.76 -9.58 5.84
C ARG A 51 -14.99 -8.84 6.37
N ALA A 52 -14.87 -7.57 6.76
CA ALA A 52 -15.99 -6.76 7.23
C ALA A 52 -17.03 -6.51 6.12
N ILE A 53 -16.58 -6.20 4.91
CA ILE A 53 -17.43 -6.00 3.73
C ILE A 53 -18.22 -7.27 3.42
N ASP A 54 -17.57 -8.44 3.48
CA ASP A 54 -18.19 -9.74 3.20
C ASP A 54 -19.25 -10.09 4.24
N GLU A 55 -18.91 -9.97 5.52
CA GLU A 55 -19.85 -10.26 6.64
C GLU A 55 -21.08 -9.35 6.63
N LEU A 56 -20.92 -8.08 6.23
CA LEU A 56 -22.03 -7.13 6.12
C LEU A 56 -22.86 -7.27 4.83
N GLY A 57 -22.49 -8.20 3.94
CA GLY A 57 -23.17 -8.39 2.65
C GLY A 57 -23.01 -7.22 1.68
N LEU A 58 -21.87 -6.51 1.77
CA LEU A 58 -21.56 -5.31 0.99
C LEU A 58 -20.62 -5.59 -0.20
N LYS A 59 -20.25 -6.85 -0.44
CA LYS A 59 -19.41 -7.24 -1.57
C LYS A 59 -20.02 -6.76 -2.90
N GLY A 60 -19.20 -6.13 -3.73
CA GLY A 60 -19.64 -5.50 -4.98
C GLY A 60 -20.31 -4.12 -4.83
N LYS A 61 -20.55 -3.66 -3.60
CA LYS A 61 -21.11 -2.32 -3.30
C LYS A 61 -20.10 -1.40 -2.65
N VAL A 62 -19.22 -1.97 -1.83
CA VAL A 62 -18.10 -1.30 -1.16
C VAL A 62 -16.82 -2.03 -1.57
N PHE A 63 -15.77 -1.28 -1.78
CA PHE A 63 -14.47 -1.79 -2.22
C PHE A 63 -13.39 -1.44 -1.21
N THR A 64 -12.36 -2.28 -1.15
CA THR A 64 -11.15 -1.97 -0.39
C THR A 64 -9.91 -2.12 -1.25
N ALA A 65 -8.92 -1.33 -0.94
CA ALA A 65 -7.58 -1.41 -1.50
C ALA A 65 -6.58 -0.99 -0.41
N GLY A 66 -5.31 -1.29 -0.60
CA GLY A 66 -4.31 -0.92 0.39
C GLY A 66 -2.92 -1.44 0.08
N THR A 67 -2.14 -1.65 1.13
CA THR A 67 -0.83 -2.27 1.06
C THR A 67 -0.93 -3.75 1.43
N GLY A 68 -0.12 -4.61 0.82
CA GLY A 68 -0.09 -6.03 1.22
C GLY A 68 0.78 -6.89 0.32
N LEU A 69 1.25 -8.01 0.87
CA LEU A 69 2.04 -9.00 0.15
C LEU A 69 1.16 -9.79 -0.85
N PRO A 70 1.62 -9.99 -2.10
CA PRO A 70 0.85 -10.69 -3.12
C PRO A 70 0.40 -12.09 -2.69
N ASN A 71 1.34 -12.92 -2.26
CA ASN A 71 1.04 -14.31 -1.91
C ASN A 71 0.06 -14.45 -0.74
N ALA A 72 0.18 -13.61 0.27
CA ALA A 72 -0.70 -13.64 1.43
C ALA A 72 -2.15 -13.21 1.10
N ASN A 73 -2.32 -12.42 0.05
CA ASN A 73 -3.60 -11.82 -0.33
C ASN A 73 -4.16 -12.34 -1.66
N LYS A 74 -3.52 -13.34 -2.26
CA LYS A 74 -3.87 -13.87 -3.59
C LYS A 74 -5.35 -14.22 -3.70
N GLN A 75 -5.89 -14.97 -2.74
CA GLN A 75 -7.27 -15.43 -2.75
C GLN A 75 -8.26 -14.26 -2.75
N ILE A 76 -8.06 -13.26 -1.87
CA ILE A 76 -8.97 -12.12 -1.74
C ILE A 76 -8.86 -11.11 -2.89
N LEU A 77 -7.75 -11.12 -3.62
CA LEU A 77 -7.62 -10.39 -4.90
C LEU A 77 -8.37 -11.14 -6.01
N GLN A 78 -8.17 -12.44 -6.13
CA GLN A 78 -8.79 -13.26 -7.18
C GLN A 78 -10.32 -13.34 -7.05
N ASP A 79 -10.86 -13.40 -5.84
CA ASP A 79 -12.30 -13.40 -5.60
C ASP A 79 -12.94 -12.00 -5.61
N GLY A 80 -12.12 -10.95 -5.75
CA GLY A 80 -12.57 -9.55 -5.84
C GLY A 80 -12.96 -8.93 -4.50
N SER A 81 -12.64 -9.55 -3.38
CA SER A 81 -12.86 -8.98 -2.04
C SER A 81 -11.97 -7.75 -1.81
N VAL A 82 -10.77 -7.75 -2.40
CA VAL A 82 -9.85 -6.61 -2.46
C VAL A 82 -9.69 -6.20 -3.93
N ALA A 83 -9.86 -4.92 -4.21
CA ALA A 83 -9.78 -4.40 -5.58
C ALA A 83 -8.34 -4.37 -6.11
N SER A 84 -7.42 -3.88 -5.29
CA SER A 84 -5.98 -3.84 -5.60
C SER A 84 -5.15 -3.65 -4.33
N LEU A 85 -3.90 -4.05 -4.41
CA LEU A 85 -2.88 -3.75 -3.42
C LEU A 85 -1.73 -3.00 -4.07
N THR A 86 -1.00 -2.25 -3.28
CA THR A 86 0.25 -1.60 -3.67
C THR A 86 1.35 -2.03 -2.73
N LEU A 87 2.53 -2.22 -3.27
CA LEU A 87 3.73 -2.57 -2.52
C LEU A 87 4.96 -2.15 -3.33
N TRP A 88 6.11 -2.19 -2.75
CA TRP A 88 7.41 -2.20 -3.43
C TRP A 88 8.00 -3.60 -3.36
N ASP A 89 8.89 -3.96 -4.29
CA ASP A 89 9.66 -5.19 -4.16
C ASP A 89 10.68 -5.03 -3.03
N PRO A 90 10.63 -5.86 -1.98
CA PRO A 90 11.56 -5.75 -0.85
C PRO A 90 13.03 -5.99 -1.23
N ALA A 91 13.30 -6.82 -2.24
CA ALA A 91 14.64 -7.07 -2.72
C ALA A 91 15.20 -5.86 -3.46
N ASP A 92 14.41 -5.24 -4.33
CA ASP A 92 14.77 -4.02 -5.04
C ASP A 92 15.01 -2.84 -4.08
N ALA A 93 14.16 -2.69 -3.09
CA ALA A 93 14.33 -1.68 -2.05
C ALA A 93 15.61 -1.91 -1.24
N GLY A 94 15.89 -3.15 -0.86
CA GLY A 94 17.13 -3.53 -0.17
C GLY A 94 18.37 -3.26 -1.01
N TYR A 95 18.33 -3.59 -2.31
CA TYR A 95 19.41 -3.29 -3.24
C TYR A 95 19.65 -1.78 -3.38
N ALA A 96 18.57 -1.00 -3.56
CA ALA A 96 18.66 0.44 -3.65
C ALA A 96 19.31 1.06 -2.40
N MET A 97 18.92 0.61 -1.20
CA MET A 97 19.53 1.06 0.05
C MET A 97 21.03 0.73 0.13
N ALA A 98 21.43 -0.49 -0.26
CA ALA A 98 22.82 -0.90 -0.28
C ALA A 98 23.64 -0.09 -1.31
N SER A 99 23.06 0.17 -2.49
CA SER A 99 23.67 1.00 -3.52
C SER A 99 23.89 2.43 -3.03
N LEU A 100 22.88 3.04 -2.39
CA LEU A 100 23.00 4.38 -1.81
C LEU A 100 24.08 4.43 -0.72
N ALA A 101 24.10 3.45 0.19
CA ALA A 101 25.10 3.37 1.24
C ALA A 101 26.53 3.27 0.66
N THR A 102 26.71 2.47 -0.38
CA THR A 102 27.99 2.31 -1.07
C THR A 102 28.47 3.63 -1.70
N LYS A 103 27.58 4.35 -2.38
CA LYS A 103 27.87 5.67 -2.96
C LYS A 103 28.33 6.66 -1.87
N ILE A 104 27.63 6.72 -0.75
CA ILE A 104 27.97 7.61 0.38
C ILE A 104 29.34 7.23 0.96
N LEU A 105 29.61 5.96 1.18
CA LEU A 105 30.90 5.48 1.72
C LEU A 105 32.07 5.75 0.77
N ASN A 106 31.82 5.76 -0.53
CA ASN A 106 32.81 6.13 -1.55
C ASN A 106 33.03 7.66 -1.67
N GLY A 107 32.32 8.46 -0.88
CA GLY A 107 32.41 9.91 -0.93
C GLY A 107 31.68 10.55 -2.12
N GLU A 108 30.80 9.82 -2.79
CA GLU A 108 29.99 10.37 -3.88
C GLU A 108 29.00 11.38 -3.31
N LYS A 109 28.88 12.52 -3.97
CA LYS A 109 27.86 13.51 -3.61
C LYS A 109 26.50 13.03 -4.12
N ILE A 110 25.57 12.80 -3.20
CA ILE A 110 24.21 12.47 -3.55
C ILE A 110 23.47 13.74 -3.99
N ALA A 111 22.79 13.67 -5.12
CA ALA A 111 22.06 14.78 -5.73
C ALA A 111 20.74 14.26 -6.33
N ASP A 112 19.83 15.18 -6.63
CA ASP A 112 18.62 14.85 -7.38
C ASP A 112 18.96 14.14 -8.70
N GLY A 113 18.16 13.15 -9.04
CA GLY A 113 18.37 12.29 -10.20
C GLY A 113 19.36 11.16 -9.96
N VAL A 114 19.80 10.93 -8.72
CA VAL A 114 20.72 9.83 -8.42
C VAL A 114 20.11 8.49 -8.81
N ASN A 115 20.88 7.71 -9.58
CA ASN A 115 20.52 6.37 -10.01
C ASN A 115 21.10 5.34 -9.04
N LEU A 116 20.23 4.51 -8.47
CA LEU A 116 20.61 3.44 -7.53
C LEU A 116 20.70 2.06 -8.20
N GLY A 117 20.48 1.99 -9.53
CA GLY A 117 20.77 0.81 -10.34
C GLY A 117 19.70 -0.28 -10.32
N VAL A 118 18.49 0.04 -9.89
CA VAL A 118 17.36 -0.91 -9.86
C VAL A 118 16.06 -0.21 -10.24
N THR A 119 15.14 -0.94 -10.85
CA THR A 119 13.88 -0.42 -11.37
C THR A 119 13.07 0.31 -10.32
N GLY A 120 12.62 1.52 -10.65
CA GLY A 120 11.89 2.41 -9.76
C GLY A 120 12.78 3.27 -8.86
N TYR A 121 14.10 3.06 -8.89
CA TYR A 121 15.09 3.80 -8.10
C TYR A 121 16.21 4.38 -8.98
N GLU A 122 15.97 4.49 -10.30
CA GLU A 122 16.95 5.02 -11.24
C GLU A 122 17.02 6.55 -11.27
N ASN A 123 16.01 7.21 -10.74
CA ASN A 123 15.90 8.67 -10.76
C ASN A 123 15.30 9.16 -9.44
N MET A 124 16.10 9.10 -8.37
CA MET A 124 15.68 9.48 -7.04
C MET A 124 15.73 11.00 -6.84
N HIS A 125 14.73 11.55 -6.17
CA HIS A 125 14.63 12.96 -5.88
C HIS A 125 14.59 13.22 -4.39
N PHE A 126 15.15 14.33 -3.93
CA PHE A 126 14.97 14.72 -2.55
C PHE A 126 13.51 15.08 -2.26
N SER A 127 13.01 14.60 -1.14
CA SER A 127 11.70 14.98 -0.63
C SER A 127 11.63 16.49 -0.38
N PRO A 128 10.52 17.16 -0.72
CA PRO A 128 10.40 18.61 -0.50
C PRO A 128 10.74 19.03 0.93
N GLY A 129 11.73 19.92 1.05
CA GLY A 129 12.19 20.41 2.35
C GLY A 129 13.18 19.51 3.10
N SER A 130 13.67 18.44 2.47
CA SER A 130 14.66 17.55 3.06
C SER A 130 15.87 17.36 2.13
N ASP A 131 17.05 17.33 2.71
CA ASP A 131 18.30 16.94 2.07
C ASP A 131 18.77 15.51 2.45
N LYS A 132 17.92 14.77 3.17
CA LYS A 132 18.23 13.46 3.76
C LYS A 132 17.26 12.35 3.36
N VAL A 133 16.14 12.70 2.74
CA VAL A 133 15.11 11.76 2.31
C VAL A 133 15.04 11.77 0.80
N LEU A 134 15.26 10.61 0.18
CA LEU A 134 15.10 10.40 -1.26
C LEU A 134 13.79 9.66 -1.52
N GLU A 135 13.07 10.12 -2.51
CA GLU A 135 11.85 9.51 -3.03
C GLU A 135 12.11 8.89 -4.39
N GLY A 136 11.58 7.69 -4.61
CA GLY A 136 11.64 6.96 -5.86
C GLY A 136 10.25 6.52 -6.32
N ASN A 137 10.18 5.76 -7.40
CA ASN A 137 8.94 5.27 -7.97
C ASN A 137 8.92 3.73 -8.07
N GLY A 138 9.35 3.07 -7.01
CA GLY A 138 9.39 1.60 -6.90
C GLY A 138 8.05 0.94 -6.57
N TRP A 139 6.91 1.65 -6.69
CA TRP A 139 5.60 1.10 -6.40
C TRP A 139 5.15 0.09 -7.45
N ILE A 140 4.67 -1.06 -6.98
CA ILE A 140 4.04 -2.11 -7.76
C ILE A 140 2.54 -2.07 -7.47
N GLN A 141 1.71 -2.07 -8.51
CA GLN A 141 0.27 -2.27 -8.38
C GLN A 141 -0.06 -3.74 -8.59
N ILE A 142 -0.74 -4.35 -7.62
CA ILE A 142 -1.09 -5.75 -7.59
C ILE A 142 -2.61 -5.86 -7.65
N ASN A 143 -3.12 -6.69 -8.54
CA ASN A 143 -4.53 -6.96 -8.70
C ASN A 143 -4.74 -8.44 -9.12
N LYS A 144 -5.99 -8.83 -9.35
CA LYS A 144 -6.34 -10.21 -9.74
C LYS A 144 -5.65 -10.70 -11.01
N ASP A 145 -5.29 -9.78 -11.94
CA ASP A 145 -4.77 -10.14 -13.25
C ASP A 145 -3.26 -10.39 -13.22
N ASN A 146 -2.55 -9.88 -12.22
CA ASN A 146 -1.10 -9.98 -12.13
C ASN A 146 -0.58 -10.59 -10.82
N VAL A 147 -1.44 -10.88 -9.85
CA VAL A 147 -1.00 -11.41 -8.54
C VAL A 147 -0.18 -12.70 -8.65
N ASP A 148 -0.44 -13.50 -9.68
CA ASP A 148 0.27 -14.77 -9.91
C ASP A 148 1.70 -14.60 -10.44
N SER A 149 2.07 -13.41 -10.88
CA SER A 149 3.44 -13.10 -11.36
C SER A 149 4.43 -12.76 -10.25
N PHE A 150 3.95 -12.57 -9.01
CA PHE A 150 4.79 -12.23 -7.87
C PHE A 150 5.13 -13.48 -7.05
N GLY A 151 6.42 -13.61 -6.68
CA GLY A 151 6.95 -14.76 -5.92
C GLY A 151 7.07 -14.51 -4.40
N PHE A 152 6.54 -13.41 -3.88
CA PHE A 152 6.72 -12.99 -2.48
C PHE A 152 5.41 -12.57 -1.81
#